data_7b1064b3775cc83cb8a94ac23c8e1ac9
#
_entry.id   7b1064b3775cc83cb8a94ac23c8e1ac9
#
_cell.length_a   1.000
_cell.length_b   1.000
_cell.length_c   1.000
_cell.angle_alpha   90.00
_cell.angle_beta   90.00
_cell.angle_gamma   90.00
#
_symmetry.space_group_name_H-M   'P 1'
#
loop_
_entity.id
_entity.type
_entity.pdbx_description
1 polymer ?
#
loop_
_entity_poly.entity_id
_entity_poly.type
_entity_poly.pdbx_seq_one_letter_code
_entity_poly.pdbx_strand_id
1 'polypeptide(L)'
;MKCVMNVSLSDNAEAMRADMKTQAAEMLEAAGATEVETYEQRYWPGEGIHEMGGARMGRDPDTSVLNTHNQTHNVPNLFVTDGACMASASCQNPSITYMALTARAVDYAVQEMKRDRL
;
A
#
# COMPACT_ATOMS: atom_id res chain seq x y z
N MET A 1 11.40 -13.22 21.99
CA MET A 1 11.94 -12.16 21.11
C MET A 1 10.85 -11.12 20.93
N LYS A 2 11.07 -9.83 21.26
CA LYS A 2 10.11 -8.76 21.01
C LYS A 2 10.45 -8.14 19.65
N CYS A 3 9.49 -8.06 18.74
CA CYS A 3 9.62 -7.25 17.53
C CYS A 3 9.43 -5.78 17.93
N VAL A 4 10.40 -4.94 17.61
CA VAL A 4 10.32 -3.49 17.85
C VAL A 4 10.33 -2.82 16.49
N MET A 5 9.24 -2.10 16.19
CA MET A 5 9.14 -1.27 15.00
C MET A 5 9.29 0.20 15.40
N ASN A 6 10.14 0.92 14.69
CA ASN A 6 10.29 2.36 14.83
C ASN A 6 9.72 3.01 13.57
N VAL A 7 8.56 3.62 13.69
CA VAL A 7 7.82 4.22 12.57
C VAL A 7 7.39 5.63 12.96
N SER A 8 7.58 6.57 12.06
CA SER A 8 7.10 7.95 12.19
C SER A 8 6.45 8.43 10.90
N LEU A 9 5.51 9.34 11.01
CA LEU A 9 4.96 10.05 9.84
C LEU A 9 5.99 11.07 9.34
N SER A 10 6.05 11.27 8.04
CA SER A 10 6.87 12.33 7.44
C SER A 10 6.19 13.69 7.62
N ASP A 11 6.96 14.78 7.54
CA ASP A 11 6.43 16.15 7.58
C ASP A 11 5.36 16.38 6.51
N ASN A 12 5.55 15.78 5.32
CA ASN A 12 4.55 15.84 4.26
C ASN A 12 3.24 15.13 4.64
N ALA A 13 3.30 13.99 5.32
CA ALA A 13 2.11 13.28 5.77
C ALA A 13 1.33 14.09 6.82
N GLU A 14 2.03 14.76 7.73
CA GLU A 14 1.40 15.66 8.71
C GLU A 14 0.77 16.91 8.03
N ALA A 15 1.45 17.48 7.04
CA ALA A 15 0.91 18.60 6.26
C ALA A 15 -0.35 18.18 5.47
N MET A 16 -0.33 17.00 4.85
CA MET A 16 -1.50 16.45 4.14
C MET A 16 -2.69 16.22 5.08
N ARG A 17 -2.46 15.75 6.31
CA ARG A 17 -3.54 15.56 7.29
C ARG A 17 -4.20 16.88 7.67
N ALA A 18 -3.40 17.93 7.89
CA ALA A 18 -3.92 19.26 8.21
C ALA A 18 -4.73 19.85 7.04
N ASP A 19 -4.21 19.72 5.81
CA ASP A 19 -4.89 20.18 4.60
C ASP A 19 -6.20 19.44 4.36
N MET A 20 -6.20 18.09 4.43
CA MET A 20 -7.41 17.27 4.26
C MET A 20 -8.55 17.69 5.18
N LYS A 21 -8.26 18.04 6.43
CA LYS A 21 -9.26 18.50 7.40
C LYS A 21 -9.88 19.82 6.97
N THR A 22 -9.07 20.75 6.49
CA THR A 22 -9.52 22.05 5.99
C THR A 22 -10.37 21.89 4.73
N GLN A 23 -9.88 21.15 3.75
CA GLN A 23 -10.58 20.90 2.50
C GLN A 23 -11.92 20.18 2.71
N ALA A 24 -11.98 19.23 3.64
CA ALA A 24 -13.22 18.53 3.96
C ALA A 24 -14.28 19.48 4.55
N ALA A 25 -13.88 20.40 5.42
CA ALA A 25 -14.79 21.40 5.97
C ALA A 25 -15.31 22.34 4.87
N GLU A 26 -14.41 22.89 4.05
CA GLU A 26 -14.76 23.77 2.94
C GLU A 26 -15.71 23.10 1.94
N MET A 27 -15.50 21.82 1.63
CA MET A 27 -16.40 21.06 0.75
C MET A 27 -17.80 20.91 1.33
N LEU A 28 -17.91 20.61 2.62
CA LEU A 28 -19.21 20.48 3.30
C LEU A 28 -19.95 21.83 3.36
N GLU A 29 -19.26 22.91 3.69
CA GLU A 29 -19.80 24.26 3.71
C GLU A 29 -20.26 24.69 2.31
N ALA A 30 -19.47 24.43 1.27
CA ALA A 30 -19.84 24.70 -0.11
C ALA A 30 -21.05 23.89 -0.58
N ALA A 31 -21.26 22.70 0.00
CA ALA A 31 -22.46 21.89 -0.22
C ALA A 31 -23.70 22.35 0.58
N GLY A 32 -23.56 23.42 1.40
CA GLY A 32 -24.64 24.00 2.18
C GLY A 32 -24.78 23.46 3.59
N ALA A 33 -23.82 22.68 4.09
CA ALA A 33 -23.80 22.26 5.49
C ALA A 33 -23.52 23.48 6.40
N THR A 34 -24.18 23.50 7.54
CA THR A 34 -23.98 24.53 8.59
C THR A 34 -23.42 23.88 9.85
N GLU A 35 -22.72 24.63 10.68
CA GLU A 35 -22.13 24.15 11.93
C GLU A 35 -21.16 22.97 11.70
N VAL A 36 -20.29 23.10 10.69
CA VAL A 36 -19.30 22.08 10.36
C VAL A 36 -18.21 22.07 11.42
N GLU A 37 -18.10 20.95 12.12
CA GLU A 37 -17.02 20.71 13.08
C GLU A 37 -16.00 19.72 12.51
N THR A 38 -14.73 19.98 12.71
CA THR A 38 -13.64 19.08 12.33
C THR A 38 -12.99 18.48 13.57
N TYR A 39 -12.70 17.19 13.49
CA TYR A 39 -11.95 16.51 14.54
C TYR A 39 -10.77 15.74 13.92
N GLU A 40 -9.79 15.43 14.72
CA GLU A 40 -8.63 14.65 14.31
C GLU A 40 -8.51 13.41 15.18
N GLN A 41 -8.68 12.26 14.56
CA GLN A 41 -8.39 10.98 15.20
C GLN A 41 -6.97 10.56 14.81
N ARG A 42 -6.07 10.49 15.78
CA ARG A 42 -4.72 9.98 15.55
C ARG A 42 -4.68 8.48 15.72
N TYR A 43 -4.30 7.81 14.64
CA TYR A 43 -3.94 6.41 14.67
C TYR A 43 -2.41 6.26 14.74
N TRP A 44 -1.95 5.24 15.43
CA TRP A 44 -0.54 4.88 15.41
C TRP A 44 -0.17 4.27 14.07
N PRO A 45 1.06 4.49 13.57
CA PRO A 45 1.55 3.77 12.40
C PRO A 45 1.42 2.26 12.58
N GLY A 46 0.80 1.57 11.63
CA GLY A 46 0.48 0.15 11.70
C GLY A 46 -0.92 -0.19 12.22
N GLU A 47 -1.73 0.80 12.57
CA GLU A 47 -3.16 0.62 12.92
C GLU A 47 -4.09 0.79 11.72
N GLY A 48 -3.55 1.14 10.56
CA GLY A 48 -4.29 1.19 9.29
C GLY A 48 -4.59 -0.23 8.78
N ILE A 49 -5.34 -0.30 7.70
CA ILE A 49 -5.67 -1.55 6.99
C ILE A 49 -5.17 -1.53 5.55
N HIS A 50 -4.45 -0.50 5.17
CA HIS A 50 -3.93 -0.27 3.82
C HIS A 50 -2.42 -0.01 3.83
N GLU A 51 -1.69 -0.60 4.77
CA GLU A 51 -0.23 -0.54 4.81
C GLU A 51 0.36 -1.18 3.56
N MET A 52 1.30 -0.48 2.92
CA MET A 52 1.88 -0.89 1.65
C MET A 52 3.40 -0.74 1.66
N GLY A 53 4.07 -1.45 0.73
CA GLY A 53 5.47 -1.22 0.41
C GLY A 53 6.48 -2.03 1.21
N GLY A 54 6.05 -2.90 2.13
CA GLY A 54 6.97 -3.76 2.91
C GLY A 54 7.77 -4.75 2.06
N ALA A 55 7.23 -5.13 0.89
CA ALA A 55 7.90 -5.97 -0.11
C ALA A 55 7.60 -5.42 -1.51
N ARG A 56 7.87 -4.12 -1.74
CA ARG A 56 7.46 -3.45 -2.96
C ARG A 56 8.03 -4.08 -4.23
N MET A 57 7.21 -4.05 -5.29
CA MET A 57 7.63 -4.38 -6.64
C MET A 57 8.56 -3.32 -7.23
N GLY A 58 9.49 -3.75 -8.07
CA GLY A 58 10.37 -2.88 -8.83
C GLY A 58 11.18 -3.67 -9.85
N ARG A 59 11.88 -2.95 -10.72
CA ARG A 59 12.75 -3.56 -11.74
C ARG A 59 14.16 -3.86 -11.22
N ASP A 60 14.57 -3.09 -10.24
CA ASP A 60 15.93 -3.12 -9.70
C ASP A 60 15.92 -3.91 -8.37
N PRO A 61 16.63 -5.06 -8.30
CA PRO A 61 16.71 -5.87 -7.10
C PRO A 61 17.39 -5.19 -5.91
N ASP A 62 18.20 -4.16 -6.14
CA ASP A 62 18.86 -3.42 -5.07
C ASP A 62 17.90 -2.47 -4.35
N THR A 63 16.78 -2.12 -4.98
CA THR A 63 15.79 -1.17 -4.46
C THR A 63 14.39 -1.75 -4.29
N SER A 64 14.16 -3.02 -4.66
CA SER A 64 12.87 -3.69 -4.55
C SER A 64 13.02 -5.16 -4.14
N VAL A 65 12.01 -5.69 -3.49
CA VAL A 65 11.97 -7.10 -3.07
C VAL A 65 11.41 -7.98 -4.18
N LEU A 66 10.43 -7.47 -4.92
CA LEU A 66 9.70 -8.20 -5.95
C LEU A 66 9.96 -7.62 -7.33
N ASN A 67 9.95 -8.50 -8.32
CA ASN A 67 9.93 -8.13 -9.73
C ASN A 67 8.53 -7.71 -10.19
N THR A 68 8.37 -7.45 -11.48
CA THR A 68 7.10 -6.99 -12.07
C THR A 68 5.97 -8.03 -12.04
N HIS A 69 6.25 -9.27 -11.65
CA HIS A 69 5.28 -10.37 -11.56
C HIS A 69 4.99 -10.80 -10.11
N ASN A 70 5.27 -9.94 -9.14
CA ASN A 70 5.12 -10.24 -7.71
C ASN A 70 6.03 -11.37 -7.18
N GLN A 71 6.99 -11.82 -7.96
CA GLN A 71 7.98 -12.83 -7.60
C GLN A 71 9.18 -12.15 -6.92
N THR A 72 9.73 -12.75 -5.87
CA THR A 72 10.94 -12.22 -5.26
C THR A 72 12.14 -12.36 -6.19
N HIS A 73 13.03 -11.35 -6.17
CA HIS A 73 14.24 -11.38 -7.00
C HIS A 73 15.20 -12.51 -6.63
N ASN A 74 15.28 -12.88 -5.35
CA ASN A 74 16.27 -13.80 -4.82
C ASN A 74 15.75 -15.23 -4.60
N VAL A 75 14.42 -15.42 -4.57
CA VAL A 75 13.80 -16.74 -4.31
C VAL A 75 12.71 -16.97 -5.36
N PRO A 76 13.04 -17.66 -6.47
CA PRO A 76 12.16 -17.75 -7.64
C PRO A 76 10.77 -18.36 -7.40
N ASN A 77 10.63 -19.20 -6.38
CA ASN A 77 9.36 -19.85 -6.04
C ASN A 77 8.56 -19.11 -4.94
N LEU A 78 8.93 -17.88 -4.61
CA LEU A 78 8.24 -17.07 -3.61
C LEU A 78 7.57 -15.85 -4.27
N PHE A 79 6.28 -15.68 -4.00
CA PHE A 79 5.46 -14.57 -4.49
C PHE A 79 4.78 -13.86 -3.31
N VAL A 80 4.61 -12.54 -3.42
CA VAL A 80 3.88 -11.71 -2.45
C VAL A 80 2.85 -10.88 -3.20
N THR A 81 1.56 -11.03 -2.87
CA THR A 81 0.46 -10.43 -3.66
C THR A 81 -0.48 -9.55 -2.84
N ASP A 82 -0.20 -9.37 -1.55
CA ASP A 82 -0.94 -8.45 -0.68
C ASP A 82 -0.45 -6.99 -0.81
N GLY A 83 -0.89 -6.11 0.09
CA GLY A 83 -0.49 -4.70 0.10
C GLY A 83 1.01 -4.46 0.17
N ALA A 84 1.77 -5.42 0.70
CA ALA A 84 3.22 -5.28 0.78
C ALA A 84 3.88 -5.13 -0.60
N CYS A 85 3.30 -5.73 -1.66
CA CYS A 85 3.85 -5.66 -3.01
C CYS A 85 3.70 -4.29 -3.69
N MET A 86 2.82 -3.43 -3.20
CA MET A 86 2.54 -2.13 -3.79
C MET A 86 3.53 -1.07 -3.32
N ALA A 87 3.89 -0.13 -4.20
CA ALA A 87 4.82 0.95 -3.87
C ALA A 87 4.14 2.10 -3.10
N SER A 88 2.83 2.27 -3.27
CA SER A 88 2.04 3.33 -2.65
C SER A 88 0.57 2.95 -2.57
N ALA A 89 -0.16 3.59 -1.66
CA ALA A 89 -1.62 3.52 -1.56
C ALA A 89 -2.27 4.66 -2.36
N SER A 90 -3.48 4.42 -2.86
CA SER A 90 -4.40 5.46 -3.29
C SER A 90 -5.45 5.71 -2.22
N CYS A 91 -6.36 6.67 -2.46
CA CYS A 91 -7.50 6.93 -1.57
C CYS A 91 -8.60 5.86 -1.65
N GLN A 92 -8.60 4.99 -2.67
CA GLN A 92 -9.57 3.91 -2.84
C GLN A 92 -9.13 2.65 -2.09
N ASN A 93 -10.12 1.87 -1.64
CA ASN A 93 -9.87 0.56 -1.06
C ASN A 93 -9.21 -0.38 -2.08
N PRO A 94 -8.10 -1.06 -1.74
CA PRO A 94 -7.22 -1.71 -2.71
C PRO A 94 -7.57 -3.16 -3.04
N SER A 95 -8.63 -3.76 -2.47
CA SER A 95 -8.93 -5.20 -2.59
C SER A 95 -9.00 -5.69 -4.03
N ILE A 96 -9.65 -4.95 -4.93
CA ILE A 96 -9.73 -5.36 -6.34
C ILE A 96 -8.37 -5.31 -7.04
N THR A 97 -7.51 -4.38 -6.64
CA THR A 97 -6.13 -4.29 -7.12
C THR A 97 -5.31 -5.50 -6.67
N TYR A 98 -5.43 -5.91 -5.40
CA TYR A 98 -4.76 -7.12 -4.90
C TYR A 98 -5.23 -8.37 -5.64
N MET A 99 -6.53 -8.50 -5.89
CA MET A 99 -7.08 -9.63 -6.64
C MET A 99 -6.53 -9.69 -8.06
N ALA A 100 -6.44 -8.57 -8.75
CA ALA A 100 -5.88 -8.49 -10.10
C ALA A 100 -4.38 -8.82 -10.12
N LEU A 101 -3.61 -8.32 -9.15
CA LEU A 101 -2.18 -8.62 -9.00
C LEU A 101 -1.95 -10.09 -8.68
N THR A 102 -2.79 -10.67 -7.81
CA THR A 102 -2.74 -12.11 -7.48
C THR A 102 -3.02 -12.97 -8.70
N ALA A 103 -4.08 -12.68 -9.46
CA ALA A 103 -4.41 -13.42 -10.67
C ALA A 103 -3.26 -13.39 -11.69
N ARG A 104 -2.65 -12.23 -11.89
CA ARG A 104 -1.48 -12.08 -12.76
C ARG A 104 -0.26 -12.87 -12.27
N ALA A 105 0.01 -12.81 -10.97
CA ALA A 105 1.14 -13.53 -10.37
C ALA A 105 0.97 -15.05 -10.48
N VAL A 106 -0.25 -15.56 -10.24
CA VAL A 106 -0.57 -16.98 -10.36
C VAL A 106 -0.46 -17.45 -11.82
N ASP A 107 -0.98 -16.68 -12.77
CA ASP A 107 -0.84 -17.03 -14.20
C ASP A 107 0.63 -17.12 -14.60
N TYR A 108 1.44 -16.15 -14.21
CA TYR A 108 2.89 -16.19 -14.43
C TYR A 108 3.56 -17.39 -13.78
N ALA A 109 3.26 -17.66 -12.50
CA ALA A 109 3.84 -18.80 -11.77
C ALA A 109 3.52 -20.12 -12.44
N VAL A 110 2.25 -20.33 -12.86
CA VAL A 110 1.83 -21.55 -13.58
C VAL A 110 2.56 -21.70 -14.91
N GLN A 111 2.79 -20.60 -15.63
CA GLN A 111 3.56 -20.64 -16.89
C GLN A 111 5.03 -21.01 -16.65
N GLU A 112 5.65 -20.46 -15.61
CA GLU A 112 7.05 -20.77 -15.28
C GLU A 112 7.20 -22.21 -14.74
N MET A 113 6.25 -22.72 -13.96
CA MET A 113 6.21 -24.13 -13.55
C MET A 113 6.14 -25.08 -14.76
N LYS A 114 5.33 -24.78 -15.77
CA LYS A 114 5.26 -25.58 -17.01
C LYS A 114 6.55 -25.58 -17.82
N ARG A 115 7.43 -24.63 -17.55
CA ARG A 115 8.75 -24.48 -18.20
C ARG A 115 9.90 -25.01 -17.33
N ASP A 116 9.59 -25.66 -16.19
CA ASP A 116 10.57 -26.11 -15.18
C ASP A 116 11.50 -24.98 -14.70
N ARG A 117 10.94 -23.78 -14.45
CA ARG A 117 11.68 -22.59 -14.00
C ARG A 117 11.35 -22.14 -12.57
N LEU A 118 10.45 -22.85 -11.90
CA LEU A 118 10.09 -22.66 -10.49
C LEU A 118 10.33 -23.92 -9.67
#